data_8f142a2c88156dfc2335cf3950651221
#
_entry.id   8f142a2c88156dfc2335cf3950651221
#
_cell.length_a   1.000
_cell.length_b   1.000
_cell.length_c   1.000
_cell.angle_alpha   90.00
_cell.angle_beta   90.00
_cell.angle_gamma   90.00
#
_symmetry.space_group_name_H-M   'P 1'
#
loop_
_entity.id
_entity.type
_entity.pdbx_description
1 polymer ?
#
loop_
_entity_poly.entity_id
_entity_poly.type
_entity_poly.pdbx_seq_one_letter_code
_entity_poly.pdbx_strand_id
1 'polypeptide(L)'
;MSIKCIIIDDENLAIKIIEEHLKQFDNFEIIDTFNNPLKAYPLLEQTKIDVIFLDINMPEMTGFEFIENLSYKPLIVITTAYREYAVKGFEMNILDYLVKPIPFNRFLKTVNKIYHEIHLSGSSSEAIIQNEPHIFLKVNKKLVKVNLNDILYIESLKDYIKVITKLGDYVVHKSLTAITEELPSSCLLYTSDAADD
;
A
#
# COMPACT_ATOMS: atom_id res chain seq x y z
N MET A 1 4.01 13.54 -2.40
CA MET A 1 2.76 13.79 -1.63
C MET A 1 2.68 12.69 -0.59
N SER A 2 2.49 13.03 0.68
CA SER A 2 2.37 12.04 1.76
C SER A 2 0.91 11.61 1.90
N ILE A 3 0.67 10.33 2.10
CA ILE A 3 -0.66 9.72 2.33
C ILE A 3 -0.89 9.70 3.82
N LYS A 4 -1.79 10.55 4.29
CA LYS A 4 -2.13 10.66 5.72
C LYS A 4 -3.05 9.52 6.13
N CYS A 5 -2.63 8.74 7.12
CA CYS A 5 -3.44 7.64 7.62
C CYS A 5 -3.57 7.64 9.13
N ILE A 6 -4.63 7.02 9.62
CA ILE A 6 -4.82 6.65 11.02
C ILE A 6 -5.12 5.17 11.15
N ILE A 7 -4.87 4.64 12.33
CA ILE A 7 -5.15 3.24 12.67
C ILE A 7 -6.09 3.25 13.88
N ILE A 8 -7.20 2.53 13.80
CA ILE A 8 -8.19 2.41 14.86
C ILE A 8 -8.42 0.93 15.15
N ASP A 9 -7.98 0.47 16.32
CA ASP A 9 -8.07 -0.94 16.72
C ASP A 9 -7.92 -1.04 18.23
N ASP A 10 -8.80 -1.73 18.94
CA ASP A 10 -8.73 -1.85 20.39
C ASP A 10 -7.55 -2.73 20.86
N GLU A 11 -6.99 -3.53 19.96
CA GLU A 11 -5.79 -4.34 20.19
C GLU A 11 -4.51 -3.59 19.85
N ASN A 12 -3.74 -3.15 20.86
CA ASN A 12 -2.44 -2.47 20.64
C ASN A 12 -1.45 -3.28 19.81
N LEU A 13 -1.53 -4.62 19.82
CA LEU A 13 -0.66 -5.47 19.00
C LEU A 13 -1.01 -5.36 17.51
N ALA A 14 -2.29 -5.30 17.18
CA ALA A 14 -2.75 -5.13 15.80
C ALA A 14 -2.32 -3.76 15.25
N ILE A 15 -2.44 -2.69 16.03
CA ILE A 15 -1.92 -1.36 15.69
C ILE A 15 -0.43 -1.45 15.33
N LYS A 16 0.39 -2.03 16.21
CA LYS A 16 1.84 -2.17 15.98
C LYS A 16 2.19 -2.93 14.71
N ILE A 17 1.44 -3.98 14.37
CA ILE A 17 1.67 -4.76 13.14
C ILE A 17 1.44 -3.88 11.90
N ILE A 18 0.36 -3.09 11.89
CA ILE A 18 0.07 -2.17 10.79
C ILE A 18 1.12 -1.06 10.69
N GLU A 19 1.52 -0.49 11.84
CA GLU A 19 2.61 0.50 11.90
C GLU A 19 3.92 -0.06 11.32
N GLU A 20 4.32 -1.28 11.71
CA GLU A 20 5.53 -1.93 11.20
C GLU A 20 5.45 -2.21 9.69
N HIS A 21 4.27 -2.54 9.18
CA HIS A 21 4.07 -2.69 7.75
C HIS A 21 4.17 -1.34 7.03
N LEU A 22 3.52 -0.29 7.54
CA LEU A 22 3.53 1.04 6.94
C LEU A 22 4.92 1.70 6.96
N LYS A 23 5.74 1.44 7.98
CA LYS A 23 7.15 1.92 8.04
C LYS A 23 8.02 1.46 6.87
N GLN A 24 7.58 0.43 6.12
CA GLN A 24 8.30 -0.03 4.92
C GLN A 24 8.09 0.91 3.71
N PHE A 25 7.17 1.88 3.81
CA PHE A 25 6.79 2.79 2.73
C PHE A 25 7.05 4.24 3.13
N ASP A 26 7.81 4.98 2.34
CA ASP A 26 8.16 6.38 2.64
C ASP A 26 7.00 7.36 2.45
N ASN A 27 5.99 6.96 1.68
CA ASN A 27 4.89 7.84 1.30
C ASN A 27 3.70 7.82 2.26
N PHE A 28 3.75 7.00 3.33
CA PHE A 28 2.71 6.96 4.34
C PHE A 28 3.13 7.75 5.58
N GLU A 29 2.20 8.57 6.06
CA GLU A 29 2.35 9.35 7.29
C GLU A 29 1.24 8.91 8.26
N ILE A 30 1.61 8.19 9.31
CA ILE A 30 0.68 7.86 10.38
C ILE A 30 0.51 9.10 11.24
N ILE A 31 -0.68 9.72 11.16
CA ILE A 31 -1.01 10.94 11.91
C ILE A 31 -1.25 10.60 13.38
N ASP A 32 -2.03 9.54 13.66
CA ASP A 32 -2.30 9.07 15.01
C ASP A 32 -2.83 7.63 15.00
N THR A 33 -2.92 7.03 16.20
CA THR A 33 -3.50 5.70 16.41
C THR A 33 -4.47 5.74 17.58
N PHE A 34 -5.58 5.02 17.47
CA PHE A 34 -6.65 5.04 18.47
C PHE A 34 -7.05 3.62 18.86
N ASN A 35 -7.21 3.40 20.16
CA ASN A 35 -7.78 2.17 20.71
C ASN A 35 -9.31 2.25 20.97
N ASN A 36 -9.92 3.36 20.58
CA ASN A 36 -11.35 3.60 20.67
C ASN A 36 -11.77 4.52 19.52
N PRO A 37 -12.76 4.15 18.69
CA PRO A 37 -13.18 4.93 17.52
C PRO A 37 -13.69 6.33 17.88
N LEU A 38 -14.32 6.50 19.05
CA LEU A 38 -14.83 7.79 19.48
C LEU A 38 -13.74 8.84 19.67
N LYS A 39 -12.51 8.42 19.99
CA LYS A 39 -11.37 9.33 20.16
C LYS A 39 -10.81 9.86 18.83
N ALA A 40 -11.17 9.24 17.72
CA ALA A 40 -10.68 9.68 16.39
C ALA A 40 -11.45 10.88 15.82
N TYR A 41 -12.71 11.11 16.25
CA TYR A 41 -13.55 12.18 15.71
C TYR A 41 -12.95 13.58 15.79
N PRO A 42 -12.37 14.03 16.93
CA PRO A 42 -11.78 15.37 17.01
C PRO A 42 -10.64 15.59 16.00
N LEU A 43 -9.85 14.53 15.71
CA LEU A 43 -8.79 14.61 14.68
C LEU A 43 -9.39 14.69 13.28
N LEU A 44 -10.42 13.91 12.98
CA LEU A 44 -11.08 13.86 11.68
C LEU A 44 -11.79 15.16 11.31
N GLU A 45 -12.22 15.94 12.31
CA GLU A 45 -12.77 17.30 12.10
C GLU A 45 -11.70 18.34 11.75
N GLN A 46 -10.49 18.15 12.26
CA GLN A 46 -9.39 19.12 12.10
C GLN A 46 -8.43 18.78 10.95
N THR A 47 -8.31 17.50 10.63
CA THR A 47 -7.32 17.00 9.68
C THR A 47 -7.97 16.06 8.69
N LYS A 48 -7.81 16.36 7.40
CA LYS A 48 -8.24 15.44 6.33
C LYS A 48 -7.32 14.24 6.32
N ILE A 49 -7.88 13.08 6.57
CA ILE A 49 -7.22 11.77 6.51
C ILE A 49 -7.55 11.11 5.18
N ASP A 50 -6.54 10.54 4.53
CA ASP A 50 -6.70 9.88 3.23
C ASP A 50 -7.12 8.42 3.41
N VAL A 51 -6.58 7.73 4.42
CA VAL A 51 -6.80 6.29 4.67
C VAL A 51 -7.03 6.01 6.14
N ILE A 52 -8.02 5.18 6.45
CA ILE A 52 -8.27 4.66 7.80
C ILE A 52 -8.12 3.14 7.78
N PHE A 53 -7.20 2.61 8.58
CA PHE A 53 -7.15 1.19 8.93
C PHE A 53 -8.03 1.00 10.17
N LEU A 54 -9.08 0.17 10.06
CA LEU A 54 -10.17 0.14 11.03
C LEU A 54 -10.53 -1.29 11.40
N ASP A 55 -10.47 -1.61 12.69
CA ASP A 55 -11.08 -2.85 13.19
C ASP A 55 -12.60 -2.77 13.21
N ILE A 56 -13.27 -3.91 13.09
CA ILE A 56 -14.73 -3.98 13.12
C ILE A 56 -15.23 -4.09 14.57
N ASN A 57 -14.61 -4.96 15.35
CA ASN A 57 -15.14 -5.35 16.65
C ASN A 57 -14.44 -4.61 17.78
N MET A 58 -14.87 -3.40 18.04
CA MET A 58 -14.35 -2.58 19.13
C MET A 58 -15.44 -2.33 20.18
N PRO A 59 -15.07 -2.13 21.46
CA PRO A 59 -16.00 -1.69 22.49
C PRO A 59 -16.69 -0.37 22.13
N GLU A 60 -17.90 -0.17 22.63
CA GLU A 60 -18.73 1.04 22.51
C GLU A 60 -19.28 1.32 21.10
N MET A 61 -18.52 1.10 20.04
CA MET A 61 -18.92 1.37 18.66
C MET A 61 -18.20 0.41 17.70
N THR A 62 -18.95 -0.23 16.83
CA THR A 62 -18.39 -1.08 15.78
C THR A 62 -17.72 -0.23 14.68
N GLY A 63 -16.76 -0.81 13.95
CA GLY A 63 -16.15 -0.15 12.81
C GLY A 63 -17.16 0.25 11.73
N PHE A 64 -18.22 -0.52 11.55
CA PHE A 64 -19.27 -0.20 10.58
C PHE A 64 -20.09 1.03 11.03
N GLU A 65 -20.50 1.11 12.27
CA GLU A 65 -21.18 2.29 12.84
C GLU A 65 -20.27 3.53 12.75
N PHE A 66 -18.97 3.36 12.98
CA PHE A 66 -18.01 4.45 12.80
C PHE A 66 -18.00 4.98 11.37
N ILE A 67 -17.95 4.09 10.35
CA ILE A 67 -17.96 4.48 8.93
C ILE A 67 -19.24 5.24 8.57
N GLU A 68 -20.41 4.79 9.05
CA GLU A 68 -21.70 5.41 8.78
C GLU A 68 -21.79 6.85 9.30
N ASN A 69 -21.06 7.16 10.38
CA ASN A 69 -21.06 8.47 11.04
C ASN A 69 -19.94 9.40 10.57
N LEU A 70 -19.13 9.02 9.57
CA LEU A 70 -18.10 9.89 9.03
C LEU A 70 -18.69 11.04 8.21
N SER A 71 -18.21 12.27 8.45
CA SER A 71 -18.62 13.47 7.71
C SER A 71 -18.09 13.53 6.27
N TYR A 72 -17.04 12.78 5.96
CA TYR A 72 -16.45 12.64 4.62
C TYR A 72 -16.02 11.19 4.41
N LYS A 73 -15.64 10.84 3.20
CA LYS A 73 -15.32 9.45 2.81
C LYS A 73 -13.82 9.28 2.55
N PRO A 74 -13.01 8.96 3.58
CA PRO A 74 -11.65 8.49 3.38
C PRO A 74 -11.65 7.08 2.77
N LEU A 75 -10.51 6.62 2.28
CA LEU A 75 -10.33 5.22 1.93
C LEU A 75 -10.34 4.37 3.21
N ILE A 76 -11.20 3.37 3.26
CA ILE A 76 -11.33 2.48 4.42
C ILE A 76 -10.68 1.14 4.11
N VAL A 77 -9.79 0.70 4.97
CA VAL A 77 -9.22 -0.65 4.99
C VAL A 77 -9.65 -1.31 6.29
N ILE A 78 -10.50 -2.32 6.20
CA ILE A 78 -10.93 -3.08 7.37
C ILE A 78 -9.84 -4.06 7.79
N THR A 79 -9.61 -4.16 9.12
CA THR A 79 -8.76 -5.17 9.73
C THR A 79 -9.58 -5.94 10.77
N THR A 80 -9.62 -7.26 10.72
CA THR A 80 -10.47 -8.04 11.63
C THR A 80 -9.99 -9.48 11.78
N ALA A 81 -10.34 -10.12 12.90
CA ALA A 81 -10.15 -11.56 13.09
C ALA A 81 -11.21 -12.42 12.35
N TYR A 82 -12.30 -11.84 11.89
CA TYR A 82 -13.47 -12.56 11.38
C TYR A 82 -13.61 -12.42 9.88
N ARG A 83 -13.78 -13.54 9.18
CA ARG A 83 -13.93 -13.56 7.70
C ARG A 83 -15.37 -13.26 7.24
N GLU A 84 -16.34 -13.47 8.07
CA GLU A 84 -17.78 -13.39 7.76
C GLU A 84 -18.28 -11.96 7.46
N TYR A 85 -17.59 -10.95 7.97
CA TYR A 85 -17.95 -9.55 7.71
C TYR A 85 -17.57 -9.01 6.33
N ALA A 86 -16.85 -9.81 5.52
CA ALA A 86 -16.41 -9.37 4.18
C ALA A 86 -17.59 -9.06 3.24
N VAL A 87 -18.72 -9.76 3.38
CA VAL A 87 -19.93 -9.52 2.57
C VAL A 87 -20.53 -8.14 2.89
N LYS A 88 -20.63 -7.78 4.17
CA LYS A 88 -21.14 -6.48 4.61
C LYS A 88 -20.22 -5.33 4.21
N GLY A 89 -18.92 -5.57 4.20
CA GLY A 89 -17.93 -4.59 3.74
C GLY A 89 -18.08 -4.21 2.26
N PHE A 90 -18.55 -5.11 1.41
CA PHE A 90 -18.79 -4.84 0.00
C PHE A 90 -19.89 -3.79 -0.22
N GLU A 91 -20.95 -3.78 0.60
CA GLU A 91 -22.06 -2.82 0.52
C GLU A 91 -21.65 -1.40 0.94
N MET A 92 -20.59 -1.26 1.75
CA MET A 92 -20.14 0.02 2.32
C MET A 92 -19.00 0.70 1.54
N ASN A 93 -18.69 0.22 0.35
CA ASN A 93 -17.63 0.78 -0.51
C ASN A 93 -16.24 0.83 0.16
N ILE A 94 -15.91 -0.25 0.88
CA ILE A 94 -14.62 -0.44 1.58
C ILE A 94 -13.55 -0.80 0.53
N LEU A 95 -12.38 -0.15 0.63
CA LEU A 95 -11.27 -0.36 -0.30
C LEU A 95 -10.72 -1.79 -0.23
N ASP A 96 -10.51 -2.28 0.98
CA ASP A 96 -9.96 -3.62 1.19
C ASP A 96 -10.30 -4.18 2.58
N TYR A 97 -10.16 -5.51 2.69
CA TYR A 97 -10.51 -6.26 3.89
C TYR A 97 -9.35 -7.19 4.27
N LEU A 98 -8.73 -6.95 5.42
CA LEU A 98 -7.58 -7.68 5.93
C LEU A 98 -7.96 -8.56 7.10
N VAL A 99 -7.77 -9.86 6.96
CA VAL A 99 -8.00 -10.82 8.05
C VAL A 99 -6.72 -10.97 8.88
N LYS A 100 -6.83 -10.77 10.19
CA LYS A 100 -5.75 -11.01 11.16
C LYS A 100 -5.45 -12.54 11.29
N PRO A 101 -4.19 -12.97 11.37
CA PRO A 101 -2.97 -12.16 11.28
C PRO A 101 -2.73 -11.65 9.86
N ILE A 102 -2.24 -10.43 9.71
CA ILE A 102 -2.04 -9.77 8.41
C ILE A 102 -0.62 -10.02 7.90
N PRO A 103 -0.42 -10.95 6.94
CA PRO A 103 0.89 -11.16 6.35
C PRO A 103 1.30 -9.95 5.50
N PHE A 104 2.59 -9.63 5.50
CA PHE A 104 3.10 -8.48 4.74
C PHE A 104 2.73 -8.51 3.25
N ASN A 105 2.82 -9.68 2.60
CA ASN A 105 2.44 -9.82 1.18
C ASN A 105 0.95 -9.51 0.91
N ARG A 106 0.07 -9.76 1.88
CA ARG A 106 -1.35 -9.40 1.79
C ARG A 106 -1.52 -7.88 1.96
N PHE A 107 -0.81 -7.31 2.93
CA PHE A 107 -0.80 -5.86 3.19
C PHE A 107 -0.27 -5.07 1.98
N LEU A 108 0.76 -5.58 1.31
CA LEU A 108 1.32 -4.98 0.08
C LEU A 108 0.28 -4.82 -1.03
N LYS A 109 -0.64 -5.80 -1.19
CA LYS A 109 -1.75 -5.69 -2.15
C LYS A 109 -2.71 -4.56 -1.79
N THR A 110 -2.96 -4.35 -0.50
CA THR A 110 -3.78 -3.23 -0.01
C THR A 110 -3.13 -1.88 -0.30
N VAL A 111 -1.82 -1.77 -0.04
CA VAL A 111 -1.06 -0.56 -0.37
C VAL A 111 -1.15 -0.22 -1.86
N ASN A 112 -1.09 -1.23 -2.74
CA ASN A 112 -1.27 -1.03 -4.18
C ASN A 112 -2.66 -0.46 -4.52
N LYS A 113 -3.71 -0.97 -3.89
CA LYS A 113 -5.07 -0.45 -4.07
C LYS A 113 -5.18 1.00 -3.59
N ILE A 114 -4.59 1.32 -2.44
CA ILE A 114 -4.56 2.69 -1.90
C ILE A 114 -3.90 3.65 -2.90
N TYR A 115 -2.73 3.30 -3.43
CA TYR A 115 -2.05 4.12 -4.43
C TYR A 115 -2.91 4.33 -5.67
N HIS A 116 -3.58 3.29 -6.14
CA HIS A 116 -4.47 3.38 -7.30
C HIS A 116 -5.60 4.37 -7.08
N GLU A 117 -6.32 4.28 -5.97
CA GLU A 117 -7.46 5.14 -5.65
C GLU A 117 -7.06 6.60 -5.44
N ILE A 118 -5.94 6.85 -4.75
CA ILE A 118 -5.45 8.22 -4.52
C ILE A 118 -5.03 8.89 -5.82
N HIS A 119 -4.41 8.16 -6.75
CA HIS A 119 -4.04 8.71 -8.05
C HIS A 119 -5.26 8.99 -8.94
N LEU A 120 -6.33 8.18 -8.85
CA LEU A 120 -7.58 8.43 -9.55
C LEU A 120 -8.28 9.69 -9.04
N SER A 121 -8.27 9.93 -7.73
CA SER A 121 -8.94 11.08 -7.11
C SER A 121 -8.22 12.42 -7.35
N GLY A 122 -6.95 12.39 -7.76
CA GLY A 122 -6.11 13.57 -8.01
C GLY A 122 -6.19 14.15 -9.42
N SER A 123 -6.83 13.47 -10.36
CA SER A 123 -7.00 13.93 -11.74
C SER A 123 -8.46 14.09 -12.12
N SER A 124 -8.96 15.32 -11.95
CA SER A 124 -10.13 15.80 -12.68
C SER A 124 -9.74 16.02 -14.15
N SER A 125 -9.74 14.98 -14.93
CA SER A 125 -9.80 14.96 -16.41
C SER A 125 -9.85 13.51 -16.85
N GLU A 126 -10.74 13.23 -17.77
CA GLU A 126 -10.91 11.98 -18.51
C GLU A 126 -9.57 11.48 -19.09
N ALA A 127 -8.77 10.81 -18.28
CA ALA A 127 -7.62 10.06 -18.72
C ALA A 127 -7.90 8.59 -18.42
N ILE A 128 -8.07 7.84 -19.47
CA ILE A 128 -8.08 6.40 -19.58
C ILE A 128 -7.19 5.82 -18.48
N ILE A 129 -7.80 5.00 -17.58
CA ILE A 129 -7.11 4.27 -16.51
C ILE A 129 -6.09 3.35 -17.18
N GLN A 130 -4.91 3.85 -17.45
CA GLN A 130 -3.76 3.00 -17.66
C GLN A 130 -3.31 2.58 -16.26
N ASN A 131 -3.64 1.34 -15.92
CA ASN A 131 -2.94 0.59 -14.88
C ASN A 131 -1.46 0.56 -15.28
N GLU A 132 -0.71 1.61 -14.95
CA GLU A 132 0.73 1.59 -15.22
C GLU A 132 1.34 0.45 -14.41
N PRO A 133 1.82 -0.59 -15.07
CA PRO A 133 2.39 -1.72 -14.37
C PRO A 133 3.60 -1.24 -13.56
N HIS A 134 3.70 -1.64 -12.30
CA HIS A 134 4.73 -1.22 -11.38
C HIS A 134 5.27 -2.38 -10.58
N ILE A 135 6.48 -2.21 -10.05
CA ILE A 135 7.14 -3.16 -9.14
C ILE A 135 7.55 -2.44 -7.86
N PHE A 136 7.74 -3.23 -6.79
CA PHE A 136 8.34 -2.76 -5.55
C PHE A 136 9.77 -3.24 -5.42
N LEU A 137 10.70 -2.32 -5.28
CA LEU A 137 12.11 -2.59 -5.06
C LEU A 137 12.45 -2.38 -3.59
N LYS A 138 13.08 -3.36 -2.95
CA LYS A 138 13.54 -3.24 -1.56
C LYS A 138 14.92 -2.57 -1.54
N VAL A 139 14.94 -1.27 -1.28
CA VAL A 139 16.14 -0.45 -1.21
C VAL A 139 16.36 -0.01 0.25
N ASN A 140 17.50 -0.32 0.85
CA ASN A 140 17.85 0.08 2.23
C ASN A 140 16.76 -0.26 3.27
N LYS A 141 16.20 -1.47 3.19
CA LYS A 141 15.11 -1.98 4.06
C LYS A 141 13.74 -1.31 3.82
N LYS A 142 13.60 -0.42 2.85
CA LYS A 142 12.34 0.22 2.46
C LYS A 142 11.88 -0.27 1.10
N LEU A 143 10.57 -0.25 0.85
CA LEU A 143 9.99 -0.57 -0.43
C LEU A 143 9.74 0.71 -1.22
N VAL A 144 10.35 0.80 -2.39
CA VAL A 144 10.17 1.89 -3.33
C VAL A 144 9.29 1.39 -4.47
N LYS A 145 8.18 2.08 -4.73
CA LYS A 145 7.32 1.82 -5.89
C LYS A 145 7.99 2.40 -7.14
N VAL A 146 8.19 1.58 -8.16
CA VAL A 146 8.78 1.97 -9.44
C VAL A 146 7.83 1.58 -10.57
N ASN A 147 7.41 2.55 -11.38
CA ASN A 147 6.60 2.29 -12.56
C ASN A 147 7.46 1.62 -13.64
N LEU A 148 6.94 0.58 -14.29
CA LEU A 148 7.70 -0.14 -15.32
C LEU A 148 8.07 0.76 -16.50
N ASN A 149 7.22 1.72 -16.84
CA ASN A 149 7.46 2.70 -17.90
C ASN A 149 8.62 3.68 -17.61
N ASP A 150 9.02 3.76 -16.34
CA ASP A 150 10.15 4.59 -15.90
C ASP A 150 11.46 3.82 -15.89
N ILE A 151 11.44 2.49 -15.95
CA ILE A 151 12.63 1.66 -16.00
C ILE A 151 13.25 1.77 -17.39
N LEU A 152 14.50 2.19 -17.44
CA LEU A 152 15.28 2.26 -18.68
C LEU A 152 15.96 0.92 -18.96
N TYR A 153 16.66 0.36 -17.96
CA TYR A 153 17.25 -0.98 -18.03
C TYR A 153 17.61 -1.49 -16.63
N ILE A 154 17.90 -2.79 -16.56
CA ILE A 154 18.31 -3.48 -15.33
C ILE A 154 19.64 -4.17 -15.60
N GLU A 155 20.63 -3.89 -14.78
CA GLU A 155 21.99 -4.41 -14.86
C GLU A 155 22.25 -5.41 -13.73
N SER A 156 22.89 -6.53 -14.03
CA SER A 156 23.29 -7.52 -13.02
C SER A 156 24.64 -7.15 -12.41
N LEU A 157 24.70 -7.15 -11.08
CA LEU A 157 25.90 -6.87 -10.29
C LEU A 157 26.15 -8.00 -9.31
N LYS A 158 26.49 -9.20 -9.79
CA LYS A 158 26.64 -10.43 -8.99
C LYS A 158 25.38 -10.75 -8.18
N ASP A 159 25.41 -10.52 -6.86
CA ASP A 159 24.30 -10.79 -5.94
C ASP A 159 23.26 -9.67 -5.89
N TYR A 160 23.47 -8.60 -6.64
CA TYR A 160 22.60 -7.41 -6.71
C TYR A 160 22.17 -7.15 -8.14
N ILE A 161 21.11 -6.40 -8.28
CA ILE A 161 20.72 -5.77 -9.53
C ILE A 161 20.72 -4.26 -9.33
N LYS A 162 21.08 -3.53 -10.39
CA LYS A 162 20.91 -2.08 -10.48
C LYS A 162 19.77 -1.79 -11.45
N VAL A 163 18.72 -1.17 -10.97
CA VAL A 163 17.57 -0.75 -11.76
C VAL A 163 17.72 0.74 -12.05
N ILE A 164 17.92 1.07 -13.31
CA ILE A 164 18.09 2.43 -13.79
C ILE A 164 16.75 2.95 -14.28
N THR A 165 16.32 4.08 -13.74
CA THR A 165 15.04 4.69 -14.08
C THR A 165 15.22 6.16 -14.48
N LYS A 166 14.17 6.75 -15.07
CA LYS A 166 14.11 8.17 -15.40
C LYS A 166 14.22 9.09 -14.18
N LEU A 167 13.90 8.57 -12.98
CA LEU A 167 13.82 9.32 -11.73
C LEU A 167 15.01 9.09 -10.79
N GLY A 168 15.84 8.05 -11.07
CA GLY A 168 17.00 7.70 -10.27
C GLY A 168 17.32 6.21 -10.34
N ASP A 169 18.43 5.81 -9.75
CA ASP A 169 18.97 4.45 -9.78
C ASP A 169 18.74 3.76 -8.43
N TYR A 170 18.38 2.48 -8.50
CA TYR A 170 18.14 1.66 -7.31
C TYR A 170 19.02 0.41 -7.33
N VAL A 171 19.79 0.18 -6.27
CA VAL A 171 20.56 -1.06 -6.08
C VAL A 171 19.80 -1.96 -5.12
N VAL A 172 19.49 -3.19 -5.57
CA VAL A 172 18.63 -4.14 -4.85
C VAL A 172 19.34 -5.48 -4.72
N HIS A 173 19.33 -6.06 -3.53
CA HIS A 173 19.81 -7.43 -3.30
C HIS A 173 18.80 -8.43 -3.86
N LYS A 174 18.94 -8.75 -5.13
CA LYS A 174 18.05 -9.65 -5.88
C LYS A 174 18.79 -10.16 -7.12
N SER A 175 18.51 -11.39 -7.55
CA SER A 175 19.05 -11.89 -8.80
C SER A 175 18.28 -11.36 -10.01
N LEU A 176 18.91 -11.32 -11.18
CA LEU A 176 18.26 -10.93 -12.43
C LEU A 176 17.10 -11.90 -12.75
N THR A 177 17.26 -13.20 -12.51
CA THR A 177 16.21 -14.20 -12.70
C THR A 177 14.98 -13.91 -11.82
N ALA A 178 15.19 -13.56 -10.55
CA ALA A 178 14.09 -13.30 -9.63
C ALA A 178 13.29 -12.05 -9.99
N ILE A 179 13.92 -11.01 -10.55
CA ILE A 179 13.17 -9.83 -10.99
C ILE A 179 12.44 -10.08 -12.32
N THR A 180 13.00 -10.91 -13.20
CA THR A 180 12.35 -11.28 -14.47
C THR A 180 11.04 -12.02 -14.27
N GLU A 181 10.91 -12.81 -13.21
CA GLU A 181 9.66 -13.49 -12.85
C GLU A 181 8.55 -12.52 -12.38
N GLU A 182 8.93 -11.35 -11.87
CA GLU A 182 8.00 -10.31 -11.42
C GLU A 182 7.61 -9.33 -12.51
N LEU A 183 8.40 -9.26 -13.58
CA LEU A 183 8.16 -8.37 -14.70
C LEU A 183 7.26 -9.04 -15.75
N PRO A 184 6.29 -8.33 -16.34
CA PRO A 184 5.53 -8.85 -17.48
C PRO A 184 6.47 -9.21 -18.64
N SER A 185 6.25 -10.35 -19.26
CA SER A 185 7.08 -10.83 -20.39
C SER A 185 7.13 -9.86 -21.58
N SER A 186 6.14 -8.98 -21.71
CA SER A 186 6.09 -7.93 -22.73
C SER A 186 7.08 -6.77 -22.49
N CYS A 187 7.66 -6.68 -21.28
CA CYS A 187 8.60 -5.60 -20.91
C CYS A 187 10.07 -6.03 -21.00
N LEU A 188 10.37 -7.27 -21.40
CA LEU A 188 11.71 -7.82 -21.33
C LEU A 188 12.33 -7.97 -22.74
N LEU A 189 13.33 -7.14 -23.02
CA LEU A 189 14.29 -7.36 -24.09
C LEU A 189 15.62 -7.78 -23.45
N TYR A 190 16.07 -8.99 -23.70
CA TYR A 190 17.35 -9.48 -23.22
C TYR A 190 18.46 -9.05 -24.18
N THR A 191 19.45 -8.31 -23.69
CA THR A 191 20.73 -8.15 -24.35
C THR A 191 21.77 -8.91 -23.55
N SER A 192 22.24 -10.05 -24.04
CA SER A 192 23.44 -10.69 -23.52
C SER A 192 24.62 -10.18 -24.34
N ASP A 193 25.45 -9.33 -23.75
CA ASP A 193 26.83 -9.25 -24.19
C ASP A 193 27.56 -10.50 -23.68
N ALA A 194 27.46 -11.58 -24.43
CA ALA A 194 28.45 -12.62 -24.35
C ALA A 194 29.73 -12.06 -25.01
N ALA A 195 30.54 -11.38 -24.23
CA ALA A 195 31.94 -11.19 -24.60
C ALA A 195 32.61 -12.55 -24.45
N ASP A 196 32.76 -13.30 -25.52
CA ASP A 196 33.78 -14.30 -25.67
C ASP A 196 35.14 -13.63 -25.49
N ASP A 197 35.87 -14.02 -24.41
CA ASP A 197 37.33 -14.18 -24.38
C ASP A 197 37.68 -15.13 -23.25
#